data_280324c678565043dc37f6fe9b47ad93
#
_entry.id   280324c678565043dc37f6fe9b47ad93
#
_cell.length_a   1.000
_cell.length_b   1.000
_cell.length_c   1.000
_cell.angle_alpha   90.00
_cell.angle_beta   90.00
_cell.angle_gamma   90.00
#
_symmetry.space_group_name_H-M   'P 1'
#
loop_
_entity.id
_entity.type
_entity.pdbx_description
1 polymer ?
#
loop_
_entity_poly.entity_id
_entity_poly.type
_entity_poly.pdbx_seq_one_letter_code
_entity_poly.pdbx_strand_id
1 'polypeptide(L)' 'MDIIIDAKGLSCPQPVLLTIDKIKDMQKGKILVRVDTDTSRENVSRAAKSQGWDVADIQKDETGYRLIIKKE' A
#
# COMPACT_ATOMS: atom_id res chain seq x y z
N MET A 1 0.17 -7.95 13.51
CA MET A 1 0.20 -6.51 13.82
C MET A 1 -0.05 -5.70 12.57
N ASP A 2 -0.84 -4.67 12.70
CA ASP A 2 -1.12 -3.79 11.56
C ASP A 2 -0.05 -2.71 11.49
N ILE A 3 0.47 -2.49 10.28
CA ILE A 3 1.45 -1.45 10.04
C ILE A 3 0.82 -0.41 9.13
N ILE A 4 1.07 0.85 9.43
CA ILE A 4 0.55 1.96 8.62
C ILE A 4 1.72 2.61 7.89
N ILE A 5 1.60 2.70 6.56
CA ILE A 5 2.55 3.40 5.71
C ILE A 5 1.87 4.67 5.22
N ASP A 6 2.37 5.82 5.62
CA ASP A 6 1.84 7.10 5.14
C ASP A 6 2.68 7.56 3.96
N ALA A 7 2.14 7.37 2.77
CA ALA A 7 2.81 7.74 1.53
C ALA A 7 2.17 8.96 0.87
N LYS A 8 1.33 9.69 1.60
CA LYS A 8 0.74 10.92 1.09
C LYS A 8 1.81 11.97 0.86
N GLY A 9 1.66 12.73 -0.21
CA GLY A 9 2.63 13.77 -0.55
C GLY A 9 3.88 13.25 -1.25
N LEU A 10 4.02 11.94 -1.41
CA LEU A 10 5.15 11.36 -2.12
C LEU A 10 4.79 11.12 -3.57
N SER A 11 5.71 11.42 -4.47
CA SER A 11 5.50 11.15 -5.89
C SER A 11 5.93 9.72 -6.22
N CYS A 12 5.25 9.13 -7.21
CA CYS A 12 5.63 7.84 -7.75
C CYS A 12 7.08 7.89 -8.27
N PRO A 13 7.93 6.87 -7.97
CA PRO A 13 7.58 5.55 -7.46
C PRO A 13 7.75 5.37 -5.95
N GLN A 14 7.91 6.41 -5.16
CA GLN A 14 8.20 6.29 -3.73
C GLN A 14 7.14 5.51 -2.94
N PRO A 15 5.83 5.74 -3.13
CA PRO A 15 4.84 4.94 -2.41
C PRO A 15 4.98 3.44 -2.69
N VAL A 16 5.29 3.08 -3.92
CA VAL A 16 5.50 1.69 -4.31
C VAL A 16 6.74 1.12 -3.62
N LEU A 17 7.83 1.87 -3.62
CA LEU A 17 9.07 1.42 -2.99
C LEU A 17 8.91 1.20 -1.49
N LEU A 18 8.23 2.11 -0.81
CA LEU A 18 7.96 1.97 0.63
C LEU A 18 7.12 0.73 0.91
N THR A 19 6.11 0.49 0.09
CA THR A 19 5.24 -0.67 0.24
C THR A 19 6.02 -1.97 0.04
N ILE A 20 6.83 -2.05 -1.01
CA ILE A 20 7.61 -3.24 -1.31
C ILE A 20 8.64 -3.51 -0.21
N ASP A 21 9.31 -2.47 0.28
CA ASP A 21 10.28 -2.63 1.36
C ASP A 21 9.61 -3.22 2.61
N LYS A 22 8.43 -2.74 2.95
CA LYS A 22 7.73 -3.24 4.12
C LYS A 22 7.23 -4.67 3.90
N ILE A 23 6.78 -4.99 2.69
CA ILE A 23 6.34 -6.34 2.33
C ILE A 23 7.49 -7.33 2.49
N LYS A 24 8.68 -6.98 2.02
CA LYS A 24 9.84 -7.85 2.14
C LYS A 24 10.25 -8.07 3.59
N ASP A 25 10.06 -7.06 4.41
CA ASP A 25 10.40 -7.10 5.83
C ASP A 25 9.43 -7.97 6.62
N MET A 26 8.15 -7.95 6.25
CA MET A 26 7.11 -8.61 7.02
C MET A 26 6.79 -10.04 6.58
N GLN A 27 6.98 -10.38 5.34
CA GLN A 27 6.63 -11.68 4.73
C GLN A 27 5.12 -12.00 4.77
N LYS A 28 4.43 -11.70 5.84
CA LYS A 28 2.98 -11.89 5.97
C LYS A 28 2.41 -10.89 6.97
N GLY A 29 1.11 -10.73 6.96
CA GLY A 29 0.42 -9.84 7.88
C GLY A 29 -0.49 -8.87 7.14
N LYS A 30 -0.67 -7.70 7.71
CA LYS A 30 -1.60 -6.70 7.19
C LYS A 30 -0.93 -5.32 7.22
N ILE A 31 -1.06 -4.59 6.14
CA ILE A 31 -0.49 -3.26 6.01
C ILE A 31 -1.55 -2.30 5.51
N LEU A 32 -1.67 -1.14 6.15
CA LEU A 32 -2.49 -0.05 5.67
C LEU A 32 -1.59 0.95 4.97
N VAL A 33 -1.83 1.19 3.69
CA VAL A 33 -1.06 2.15 2.90
C VAL A 33 -1.94 3.33 2.57
N ARG A 34 -1.47 4.53 2.86
CA ARG A 34 -2.19 5.77 2.57
C ARG A 34 -1.50 6.50 1.44
N VAL A 35 -2.27 6.83 0.40
CA VAL A 35 -1.78 7.56 -0.77
C VAL A 35 -2.76 8.67 -1.11
N ASP A 36 -2.32 9.64 -1.91
CA ASP A 36 -3.15 10.81 -2.22
C ASP A 36 -3.53 10.93 -3.69
N THR A 37 -3.15 9.97 -4.54
CA THR A 37 -3.50 10.01 -5.96
C THR A 37 -3.99 8.66 -6.44
N ASP A 38 -4.81 8.68 -7.51
CA ASP A 38 -5.26 7.45 -8.17
C ASP A 38 -4.08 6.64 -8.71
N THR A 39 -3.10 7.31 -9.27
CA THR A 39 -1.93 6.66 -9.83
C THR A 39 -1.16 5.90 -8.76
N SER A 40 -0.93 6.53 -7.62
CA SER A 40 -0.25 5.88 -6.50
C SER A 40 -1.06 4.70 -5.98
N ARG A 41 -2.37 4.85 -5.84
CA ARG A 41 -3.26 3.77 -5.42
C ARG A 41 -3.12 2.56 -6.34
N GLU A 42 -3.19 2.79 -7.63
CA GLU A 42 -3.10 1.71 -8.61
C GLU A 42 -1.73 1.04 -8.58
N ASN A 43 -0.67 1.83 -8.52
CA ASN A 43 0.69 1.30 -8.51
C ASN A 43 0.98 0.50 -7.25
N VAL A 44 0.53 0.96 -6.09
CA VAL A 44 0.69 0.23 -4.83
C VAL A 44 -0.08 -1.09 -4.88
N SER A 45 -1.31 -1.07 -5.40
CA SER A 45 -2.10 -2.30 -5.55
C SER A 45 -1.38 -3.31 -6.42
N ARG A 46 -0.83 -2.86 -7.52
CA ARG A 46 -0.10 -3.72 -8.46
C ARG A 46 1.16 -4.30 -7.81
N ALA A 47 1.89 -3.46 -7.09
CA ALA A 47 3.10 -3.89 -6.41
C ALA A 47 2.80 -4.95 -5.34
N ALA A 48 1.73 -4.75 -4.57
CA ALA A 48 1.34 -5.71 -3.55
C ALA A 48 1.01 -7.06 -4.18
N LYS A 49 0.23 -7.06 -5.26
CA LYS A 49 -0.13 -8.29 -5.96
C LYS A 49 1.08 -9.00 -6.53
N SER A 50 2.06 -8.25 -7.05
CA SER A 50 3.27 -8.84 -7.60
C SER A 50 4.12 -9.54 -6.54
N GLN A 51 3.97 -9.16 -5.29
CA GLN A 51 4.68 -9.78 -4.17
C GLN A 51 3.86 -10.88 -3.48
N GLY A 52 2.74 -11.25 -4.06
CA GLY A 52 1.89 -12.29 -3.50
C GLY A 52 0.95 -11.81 -2.41
N TRP A 53 0.81 -10.52 -2.23
CA TRP A 53 -0.12 -9.94 -1.26
C TRP A 53 -1.45 -9.62 -1.95
N ASP A 54 -2.54 -9.72 -1.20
CA ASP A 54 -3.86 -9.37 -1.70
C ASP A 54 -4.26 -7.98 -1.21
N VAL A 55 -4.96 -7.25 -2.07
CA VAL A 55 -5.59 -5.99 -1.66
C VAL A 55 -6.93 -6.33 -1.05
N ALA A 56 -7.02 -6.25 0.28
CA ALA A 56 -8.23 -6.62 1.00
C ALA A 56 -9.32 -5.58 0.86
N ASP A 57 -8.95 -4.30 0.83
CA ASP A 57 -9.92 -3.22 0.72
C ASP A 57 -9.22 -1.96 0.21
N ILE A 58 -9.99 -1.12 -0.46
CA ILE A 58 -9.54 0.21 -0.89
C ILE A 58 -10.63 1.18 -0.48
N GLN A 59 -10.29 2.15 0.36
CA GLN A 59 -11.24 3.15 0.81
C GLN A 59 -10.77 4.54 0.39
N LYS A 60 -11.70 5.34 -0.06
CA LYS A 60 -11.43 6.73 -0.39
C LYS A 60 -11.69 7.59 0.85
N ASP A 61 -10.75 8.45 1.19
CA ASP A 61 -10.95 9.42 2.27
C ASP A 61 -10.91 10.84 1.69
N GLU A 62 -11.00 11.85 2.56
CA GLU A 62 -11.08 13.25 2.12
C GLU A 62 -9.84 13.73 1.37
N THR A 63 -8.68 13.15 1.65
CA THR A 63 -7.42 13.60 1.11
C THR A 63 -6.73 12.57 0.21
N GLY A 64 -7.37 11.44 -0.04
CA GLY A 64 -6.76 10.41 -0.87
C GLY A 64 -7.39 9.05 -0.68
N TYR A 65 -6.55 8.03 -0.60
CA TYR A 65 -7.00 6.64 -0.53
C TYR A 65 -6.28 5.89 0.56
N ARG A 66 -6.96 4.89 1.11
CA ARG A 66 -6.37 3.92 2.05
C ARG A 66 -6.51 2.53 1.44
N LEU A 67 -5.39 1.85 1.30
CA LEU A 67 -5.37 0.48 0.80
C LEU A 67 -5.00 -0.44 1.96
N ILE A 68 -5.81 -1.47 2.14
CA ILE A 68 -5.49 -2.51 3.12
C ILE A 68 -5.01 -3.72 2.35
N ILE A 69 -3.75 -4.07 2.51
CA ILE A 69 -3.16 -5.24 1.86
C ILE A 69 -2.82 -6.27 2.92
N LYS A 70 -2.98 -7.53 2.56
CA LYS A 70 -2.73 -8.61 3.52
C LYS A 70 -2.13 -9.82 2.83
N LYS A 71 -1.42 -10.62 3.60
CA LYS A 71 -0.94 -11.92 3.20
C LYS A 71 -1.03 -12.88 4.37
N GLU A 72 -1.62 -14.02 4.16
CA GLU A 72 -1.76 -15.08 5.17
C GLU A 72 -0.59 -16.05 5.16
#